data_97be2653efb680508cfed6f492dc2cef
#
_entry.id   97be2653efb680508cfed6f492dc2cef
#
_cell.length_a   1.000
_cell.length_b   1.000
_cell.length_c   1.000
_cell.angle_alpha   90.00
_cell.angle_beta   90.00
_cell.angle_gamma   90.00
#
_symmetry.space_group_name_H-M   'P 1'
#
loop_
_entity.id
_entity.type
_entity.pdbx_description
1 polymer ?
#
loop_
_entity_poly.entity_id
_entity_poly.type
_entity_poly.pdbx_seq_one_letter_code
_entity_poly.pdbx_strand_id
1 'polypeptide(L)'
;MSHQRILSSRFNMSLGFIPVIISIILCEFITQDMSIYIGAGAGLLSSIHSIRHRETHVPQIILYCTTGMLLLLSATSLFLVNYCPRFMLPFTLEISAIIPPFIIYLNKRRFLDYHISQTHKCCKQLFAQGAEAAIVSARVILIISLLHFLIIFLAILISYPLGDTTRHILFYVAPPLVFISGILFNQFGIFYFNMVMNHTVFVPIVNTKGDVTGKAIASETINRKNDYINPVIRIAVASHGMLFLLPRPQCNVFEKNKIDLLIEGYLIYGETLEQGAHRILRQTLPNAPLDYLHFNLMYHFENEATNRLVYLFTLDLKDDSILCNKNFKGGKLWTFRQIGHNLGRNFFSSCLEYEFEHLEAIIYTREKYKES
;
A
#
# COMPACT_ATOMS: atom_id res chain seq x y z
N MET A 1 -9.71 -5.54 15.90
CA MET A 1 -9.14 -4.77 14.79
C MET A 1 -9.71 -5.31 13.48
N SER A 2 -10.57 -4.57 12.80
CA SER A 2 -11.08 -4.97 11.48
C SER A 2 -9.93 -4.84 10.48
N HIS A 3 -9.47 -5.94 9.91
CA HIS A 3 -8.52 -5.94 8.80
C HIS A 3 -9.14 -5.17 7.61
N GLN A 4 -8.78 -3.91 7.45
CA GLN A 4 -9.14 -3.15 6.25
C GLN A 4 -8.40 -3.79 5.07
N ARG A 5 -9.15 -4.43 4.18
CA ARG A 5 -8.61 -4.91 2.90
C ARG A 5 -8.28 -3.69 2.04
N ILE A 6 -7.00 -3.40 1.86
CA ILE A 6 -6.51 -2.25 1.07
C ILE A 6 -6.86 -2.47 -0.41
N LEU A 7 -6.68 -3.70 -0.92
CA LEU A 7 -7.09 -4.09 -2.26
C LEU A 7 -8.21 -5.13 -2.19
N SER A 8 -9.31 -4.87 -2.89
CA SER A 8 -10.40 -5.84 -3.03
C SER A 8 -10.11 -6.83 -4.17
N SER A 9 -10.80 -7.99 -4.17
CA SER A 9 -10.74 -8.96 -5.27
C SER A 9 -11.15 -8.39 -6.64
N ARG A 10 -11.77 -7.21 -6.66
CA ARG A 10 -12.14 -6.48 -7.89
C ARG A 10 -10.92 -5.99 -8.70
N PHE A 11 -9.75 -5.91 -8.07
CA PHE A 11 -8.48 -5.62 -8.74
C PHE A 11 -7.89 -6.85 -9.44
N ASN A 12 -8.48 -8.03 -9.28
CA ASN A 12 -8.10 -9.21 -10.05
C ASN A 12 -8.67 -9.12 -11.47
N MET A 13 -7.95 -8.44 -12.35
CA MET A 13 -8.37 -8.25 -13.74
C MET A 13 -8.35 -9.56 -14.56
N SER A 14 -7.67 -10.60 -14.08
CA SER A 14 -7.70 -11.94 -14.72
C SER A 14 -9.09 -12.61 -14.65
N LEU A 15 -9.99 -12.15 -13.76
CA LEU A 15 -11.39 -12.56 -13.78
C LEU A 15 -12.08 -12.23 -15.12
N GLY A 16 -11.54 -11.29 -15.89
CA GLY A 16 -11.98 -10.98 -17.25
C GLY A 16 -11.80 -12.11 -18.25
N PHE A 17 -11.06 -13.18 -17.93
CA PHE A 17 -10.93 -14.38 -18.77
C PHE A 17 -12.03 -15.42 -18.54
N ILE A 18 -12.91 -15.22 -17.54
CA ILE A 18 -14.01 -16.17 -17.25
C ILE A 18 -14.86 -16.50 -18.51
N PRO A 19 -15.26 -15.54 -19.36
CA PRO A 19 -16.02 -15.86 -20.57
C PRO A 19 -15.25 -16.78 -21.54
N VAL A 20 -13.94 -16.61 -21.63
CA VAL A 20 -13.04 -17.45 -22.46
C VAL A 20 -12.97 -18.86 -21.87
N ILE A 21 -12.80 -18.98 -20.54
CA ILE A 21 -12.77 -20.28 -19.84
C ILE A 21 -14.09 -21.03 -20.09
N ILE A 22 -15.24 -20.34 -19.96
CA ILE A 22 -16.56 -20.92 -20.23
C ILE A 22 -16.61 -21.45 -21.67
N SER A 23 -16.20 -20.66 -22.65
CA SER A 23 -16.12 -21.10 -24.06
C SER A 23 -15.28 -22.35 -24.22
N ILE A 24 -14.06 -22.37 -23.65
CA ILE A 24 -13.14 -23.51 -23.79
C ILE A 24 -13.73 -24.78 -23.17
N ILE A 25 -14.29 -24.68 -21.96
CA ILE A 25 -14.88 -25.84 -21.28
C ILE A 25 -16.11 -26.37 -22.05
N LEU A 26 -16.94 -25.46 -22.55
CA LEU A 26 -18.15 -25.85 -23.31
C LEU A 26 -17.83 -26.51 -24.65
N CYS A 27 -16.66 -26.27 -25.24
CA CYS A 27 -16.22 -26.95 -26.47
C CYS A 27 -16.18 -28.49 -26.33
N GLU A 28 -16.06 -29.02 -25.10
CA GLU A 28 -16.09 -30.46 -24.84
C GLU A 28 -17.50 -31.05 -25.00
N PHE A 29 -18.52 -30.28 -24.66
CA PHE A 29 -19.89 -30.77 -24.50
C PHE A 29 -20.82 -30.39 -25.66
N ILE A 30 -20.52 -29.29 -26.37
CA ILE A 30 -21.35 -28.71 -27.40
C ILE A 30 -20.54 -28.39 -28.68
N THR A 31 -21.26 -27.97 -29.73
CA THR A 31 -20.56 -27.53 -30.97
C THR A 31 -19.71 -26.32 -30.77
N GLN A 32 -18.63 -26.21 -31.55
CA GLN A 32 -17.64 -25.11 -31.44
C GLN A 32 -18.29 -23.73 -31.51
N ASP A 33 -19.18 -23.53 -32.49
CA ASP A 33 -19.85 -22.23 -32.67
C ASP A 33 -20.72 -21.85 -31.47
N MET A 34 -21.49 -22.82 -30.96
CA MET A 34 -22.35 -22.58 -29.78
C MET A 34 -21.54 -22.26 -28.54
N SER A 35 -20.36 -22.87 -28.36
CA SER A 35 -19.50 -22.60 -27.23
C SER A 35 -18.95 -21.16 -27.27
N ILE A 36 -18.58 -20.64 -28.45
CA ILE A 36 -18.15 -19.27 -28.64
C ILE A 36 -19.31 -18.30 -28.40
N TYR A 37 -20.50 -18.58 -28.94
CA TYR A 37 -21.69 -17.72 -28.75
C TYR A 37 -22.09 -17.61 -27.27
N ILE A 38 -22.06 -18.71 -26.52
CA ILE A 38 -22.36 -18.71 -25.08
C ILE A 38 -21.29 -17.90 -24.32
N GLY A 39 -20.00 -18.09 -24.62
CA GLY A 39 -18.92 -17.33 -24.02
C GLY A 39 -19.01 -15.83 -24.35
N ALA A 40 -19.31 -15.48 -25.60
CA ALA A 40 -19.52 -14.10 -26.01
C ALA A 40 -20.73 -13.45 -25.29
N GLY A 41 -21.84 -14.20 -25.17
CA GLY A 41 -23.04 -13.78 -24.43
C GLY A 41 -22.74 -13.55 -22.94
N ALA A 42 -22.05 -14.47 -22.30
CA ALA A 42 -21.62 -14.33 -20.90
C ALA A 42 -20.68 -13.12 -20.71
N GLY A 43 -19.75 -12.91 -21.64
CA GLY A 43 -18.89 -11.75 -21.65
C GLY A 43 -19.64 -10.43 -21.81
N LEU A 44 -20.62 -10.38 -22.73
CA LEU A 44 -21.48 -9.19 -22.92
C LEU A 44 -22.26 -8.85 -21.66
N LEU A 45 -22.94 -9.83 -21.05
CA LEU A 45 -23.71 -9.63 -19.84
C LEU A 45 -22.82 -9.11 -18.68
N SER A 46 -21.65 -9.71 -18.51
CA SER A 46 -20.69 -9.31 -17.50
C SER A 46 -20.12 -7.90 -17.76
N SER A 47 -19.88 -7.55 -19.02
CA SER A 47 -19.39 -6.23 -19.43
C SER A 47 -20.45 -5.15 -19.21
N ILE A 48 -21.73 -5.41 -19.58
CA ILE A 48 -22.84 -4.48 -19.36
C ILE A 48 -23.05 -4.26 -17.86
N HIS A 49 -23.01 -5.31 -17.04
CA HIS A 49 -23.09 -5.19 -15.59
C HIS A 49 -21.95 -4.33 -15.01
N SER A 50 -20.72 -4.57 -15.45
CA SER A 50 -19.54 -3.79 -15.04
C SER A 50 -19.62 -2.30 -15.43
N ILE A 51 -20.13 -2.00 -16.64
CA ILE A 51 -20.29 -0.63 -17.11
C ILE A 51 -21.39 0.10 -16.35
N ARG A 52 -22.50 -0.57 -16.03
CA ARG A 52 -23.63 0.02 -15.31
C ARG A 52 -23.25 0.45 -13.87
N HIS A 53 -22.27 -0.22 -13.27
CA HIS A 53 -21.77 0.08 -11.92
C HIS A 53 -20.42 0.83 -11.94
N ARG A 54 -20.10 1.56 -13.01
CA ARG A 54 -18.81 2.20 -13.26
C ARG A 54 -18.41 3.27 -12.24
N GLU A 55 -19.37 3.94 -11.61
CA GLU A 55 -19.10 4.99 -10.62
C GLU A 55 -18.53 4.46 -9.29
N THR A 56 -18.82 3.19 -8.98
CA THR A 56 -18.43 2.57 -7.72
C THR A 56 -17.41 1.43 -7.88
N HIS A 57 -17.06 1.07 -9.11
CA HIS A 57 -16.24 -0.11 -9.40
C HIS A 57 -15.07 0.20 -10.31
N VAL A 58 -13.97 -0.53 -10.07
CA VAL A 58 -12.78 -0.50 -10.94
C VAL A 58 -13.15 -1.05 -12.32
N PRO A 59 -12.84 -0.34 -13.43
CA PRO A 59 -13.18 -0.79 -14.78
C PRO A 59 -12.44 -2.09 -15.12
N GLN A 60 -13.20 -3.10 -15.58
CA GLN A 60 -12.69 -4.43 -15.92
C GLN A 60 -12.14 -4.48 -17.34
N ILE A 61 -10.99 -3.87 -17.58
CA ILE A 61 -10.42 -3.66 -18.93
C ILE A 61 -10.18 -4.97 -19.67
N ILE A 62 -9.63 -5.97 -19.00
CA ILE A 62 -9.36 -7.28 -19.60
C ILE A 62 -10.68 -7.96 -20.03
N LEU A 63 -11.74 -7.84 -19.20
CA LEU A 63 -13.06 -8.38 -19.56
C LEU A 63 -13.60 -7.76 -20.85
N TYR A 64 -13.49 -6.45 -21.00
CA TYR A 64 -13.97 -5.77 -22.22
C TYR A 64 -13.19 -6.22 -23.46
N CYS A 65 -11.87 -6.36 -23.34
CA CYS A 65 -11.03 -6.84 -24.42
C CYS A 65 -11.31 -8.29 -24.81
N THR A 66 -11.44 -9.20 -23.84
CA THR A 66 -11.73 -10.61 -24.09
C THR A 66 -13.14 -10.80 -24.65
N THR A 67 -14.10 -10.04 -24.17
CA THR A 67 -15.47 -10.04 -24.73
C THR A 67 -15.45 -9.56 -26.19
N GLY A 68 -14.74 -8.48 -26.50
CA GLY A 68 -14.58 -7.99 -27.86
C GLY A 68 -13.96 -9.04 -28.80
N MET A 69 -12.94 -9.78 -28.32
CA MET A 69 -12.34 -10.88 -29.05
C MET A 69 -13.32 -12.02 -29.31
N LEU A 70 -14.09 -12.45 -28.31
CA LEU A 70 -15.11 -13.49 -28.48
C LEU A 70 -16.22 -13.07 -29.45
N LEU A 71 -16.64 -11.80 -29.43
CA LEU A 71 -17.60 -11.26 -30.39
C LEU A 71 -17.04 -11.25 -31.81
N LEU A 72 -15.77 -10.88 -31.99
CA LEU A 72 -15.12 -10.91 -33.27
C LEU A 72 -15.01 -12.34 -33.82
N LEU A 73 -14.66 -13.30 -32.95
CA LEU A 73 -14.64 -14.73 -33.32
C LEU A 73 -16.05 -15.24 -33.61
N SER A 74 -17.07 -14.83 -32.87
CA SER A 74 -18.47 -15.21 -33.16
C SER A 74 -18.94 -14.65 -34.51
N ALA A 75 -18.54 -13.42 -34.86
CA ALA A 75 -18.84 -12.86 -36.18
C ALA A 75 -18.12 -13.59 -37.31
N THR A 76 -16.84 -13.96 -37.15
CA THR A 76 -16.10 -14.71 -38.15
C THR A 76 -16.66 -16.11 -38.35
N SER A 77 -17.16 -16.79 -37.32
CA SER A 77 -17.78 -18.10 -37.43
C SER A 77 -19.07 -18.10 -38.24
N LEU A 78 -19.77 -16.95 -38.34
CA LEU A 78 -20.97 -16.82 -39.18
C LEU A 78 -20.64 -16.79 -40.70
N PHE A 79 -19.43 -16.31 -41.05
CA PHE A 79 -19.03 -16.14 -42.47
C PHE A 79 -18.10 -17.26 -42.98
N LEU A 80 -17.38 -17.94 -42.10
CA LEU A 80 -16.38 -18.92 -42.45
C LEU A 80 -16.78 -20.29 -41.93
N VAL A 81 -17.17 -21.19 -42.88
CA VAL A 81 -17.44 -22.60 -42.56
C VAL A 81 -16.08 -23.30 -42.36
N ASN A 82 -15.93 -24.03 -41.25
CA ASN A 82 -14.69 -24.76 -40.88
C ASN A 82 -13.45 -23.87 -40.62
N TYR A 83 -13.60 -22.76 -39.96
CA TYR A 83 -12.49 -21.85 -39.66
C TYR A 83 -11.44 -22.43 -38.67
N CYS A 84 -11.74 -23.51 -37.94
CA CYS A 84 -10.81 -24.15 -37.03
C CYS A 84 -10.97 -25.67 -36.99
N PRO A 85 -9.86 -26.46 -36.98
CA PRO A 85 -9.90 -27.91 -36.76
C PRO A 85 -10.55 -28.22 -35.39
N ARG A 86 -11.40 -29.27 -35.38
CA ARG A 86 -12.22 -29.60 -34.17
C ARG A 86 -11.41 -29.74 -32.86
N PHE A 87 -10.17 -30.17 -32.92
CA PHE A 87 -9.32 -30.41 -31.75
C PHE A 87 -8.38 -29.24 -31.40
N MET A 88 -8.43 -28.10 -32.10
CA MET A 88 -7.56 -26.96 -31.86
C MET A 88 -8.25 -25.71 -31.37
N LEU A 89 -9.58 -25.72 -31.22
CA LEU A 89 -10.33 -24.54 -30.83
C LEU A 89 -9.93 -23.99 -29.44
N PRO A 90 -9.76 -24.80 -28.37
CA PRO A 90 -9.34 -24.29 -27.06
C PRO A 90 -7.98 -23.58 -27.13
N PHE A 91 -7.04 -24.13 -27.86
CA PHE A 91 -5.72 -23.52 -28.10
C PHE A 91 -5.83 -22.23 -28.94
N THR A 92 -6.67 -22.22 -29.96
CA THR A 92 -6.93 -21.02 -30.76
C THR A 92 -7.56 -19.92 -29.93
N LEU A 93 -8.49 -20.25 -29.02
CA LEU A 93 -9.09 -19.32 -28.06
C LEU A 93 -8.04 -18.79 -27.08
N GLU A 94 -7.10 -19.62 -26.63
CA GLU A 94 -6.00 -19.20 -25.79
C GLU A 94 -5.13 -18.15 -26.52
N ILE A 95 -4.64 -18.46 -27.73
CA ILE A 95 -3.84 -17.53 -28.53
C ILE A 95 -4.58 -16.21 -28.73
N SER A 96 -5.85 -16.28 -29.13
CA SER A 96 -6.67 -15.09 -29.38
C SER A 96 -6.88 -14.25 -28.14
N ALA A 97 -7.14 -14.88 -26.99
CA ALA A 97 -7.37 -14.18 -25.72
C ALA A 97 -6.10 -13.55 -25.12
N ILE A 98 -4.90 -14.01 -25.52
CA ILE A 98 -3.62 -13.45 -25.08
C ILE A 98 -3.25 -12.18 -25.85
N ILE A 99 -3.76 -11.97 -27.06
CA ILE A 99 -3.42 -10.81 -27.91
C ILE A 99 -3.70 -9.48 -27.18
N PRO A 100 -4.88 -9.21 -26.58
CA PRO A 100 -5.12 -7.96 -25.88
C PRO A 100 -4.18 -7.72 -24.67
N PRO A 101 -3.96 -8.66 -23.75
CA PRO A 101 -2.94 -8.53 -22.71
C PRO A 101 -1.54 -8.23 -23.24
N PHE A 102 -1.15 -8.84 -24.35
CA PHE A 102 0.13 -8.61 -24.99
C PHE A 102 0.25 -7.16 -25.49
N ILE A 103 -0.78 -6.62 -26.14
CA ILE A 103 -0.83 -5.22 -26.60
C ILE A 103 -0.77 -4.25 -25.41
N ILE A 104 -1.54 -4.52 -24.34
CA ILE A 104 -1.54 -3.72 -23.11
C ILE A 104 -0.13 -3.69 -22.51
N TYR A 105 0.53 -4.84 -22.41
CA TYR A 105 1.85 -4.96 -21.81
C TYR A 105 2.94 -4.25 -22.63
N LEU A 106 2.93 -4.38 -23.96
CA LEU A 106 3.87 -3.70 -24.85
C LEU A 106 3.73 -2.17 -24.77
N ASN A 107 2.51 -1.68 -24.70
CA ASN A 107 2.21 -0.25 -24.69
C ASN A 107 1.92 0.28 -23.28
N LYS A 108 2.41 -0.35 -22.22
CA LYS A 108 2.06 -0.06 -20.82
C LYS A 108 2.14 1.41 -20.43
N ARG A 109 3.17 2.15 -20.89
CA ARG A 109 3.34 3.59 -20.59
C ARG A 109 2.24 4.42 -21.25
N ARG A 110 2.04 4.27 -22.56
CA ARG A 110 1.00 4.99 -23.31
C ARG A 110 -0.40 4.64 -22.80
N PHE A 111 -0.62 3.38 -22.45
CA PHE A 111 -1.88 2.91 -21.89
C PHE A 111 -2.20 3.57 -20.54
N LEU A 112 -1.20 3.67 -19.65
CA LEU A 112 -1.34 4.33 -18.36
C LEU A 112 -1.59 5.84 -18.53
N ASP A 113 -0.77 6.51 -19.35
CA ASP A 113 -0.88 7.95 -19.61
C ASP A 113 -2.25 8.31 -20.21
N TYR A 114 -2.76 7.51 -21.14
CA TYR A 114 -4.08 7.68 -21.73
C TYR A 114 -5.20 7.63 -20.68
N HIS A 115 -5.18 6.63 -19.80
CA HIS A 115 -6.19 6.47 -18.75
C HIS A 115 -6.09 7.54 -17.65
N ILE A 116 -4.89 8.06 -17.37
CA ILE A 116 -4.68 9.13 -16.40
C ILE A 116 -5.14 10.48 -16.98
N SER A 117 -4.91 10.74 -18.26
CA SER A 117 -5.20 12.03 -18.90
C SER A 117 -6.69 12.26 -19.20
N GLN A 118 -7.43 11.22 -19.53
CA GLN A 118 -8.82 11.33 -20.00
C GLN A 118 -9.89 11.41 -18.90
N THR A 119 -9.53 11.26 -17.63
CA THR A 119 -10.52 11.07 -16.58
C THR A 119 -10.80 12.36 -15.78
N HIS A 120 -12.09 12.69 -15.58
CA HIS A 120 -12.54 13.76 -14.68
C HIS A 120 -11.98 13.55 -13.26
N LYS A 121 -11.68 14.64 -12.56
CA LYS A 121 -10.95 14.67 -11.27
C LYS A 121 -11.41 13.64 -10.21
N CYS A 122 -12.71 13.31 -10.17
CA CYS A 122 -13.28 12.44 -9.15
C CYS A 122 -13.00 10.92 -9.37
N CYS A 123 -12.93 10.46 -10.64
CA CYS A 123 -12.73 9.04 -10.97
C CYS A 123 -11.28 8.70 -11.37
N LYS A 124 -10.40 9.70 -11.44
CA LYS A 124 -9.03 9.57 -11.94
C LYS A 124 -8.23 8.49 -11.23
N GLN A 125 -8.36 8.38 -9.92
CA GLN A 125 -7.63 7.42 -9.10
C GLN A 125 -8.06 5.98 -9.37
N LEU A 126 -9.37 5.71 -9.48
CA LEU A 126 -9.89 4.36 -9.74
C LEU A 126 -9.50 3.84 -11.13
N PHE A 127 -9.50 4.72 -12.15
CA PHE A 127 -9.09 4.35 -13.50
C PHE A 127 -7.59 4.07 -13.60
N ALA A 128 -6.75 4.89 -12.96
CA ALA A 128 -5.31 4.65 -12.90
C ALA A 128 -5.00 3.32 -12.21
N GLN A 129 -5.59 3.05 -11.05
CA GLN A 129 -5.46 1.79 -10.33
C GLN A 129 -5.95 0.59 -11.15
N GLY A 130 -7.05 0.75 -11.89
CA GLY A 130 -7.58 -0.27 -12.81
C GLY A 130 -6.62 -0.57 -13.95
N ALA A 131 -6.00 0.46 -14.54
CA ALA A 131 -5.01 0.29 -15.60
C ALA A 131 -3.74 -0.42 -15.09
N GLU A 132 -3.25 -0.05 -13.91
CA GLU A 132 -2.11 -0.73 -13.27
C GLU A 132 -2.43 -2.21 -12.98
N ALA A 133 -3.60 -2.49 -12.40
CA ALA A 133 -4.04 -3.87 -12.15
C ALA A 133 -4.18 -4.69 -13.44
N ALA A 134 -4.63 -4.07 -14.54
CA ALA A 134 -4.70 -4.73 -15.85
C ALA A 134 -3.30 -5.07 -16.40
N ILE A 135 -2.32 -4.18 -16.24
CA ILE A 135 -0.92 -4.43 -16.65
C ILE A 135 -0.31 -5.58 -15.84
N VAL A 136 -0.56 -5.62 -14.51
CA VAL A 136 -0.07 -6.72 -13.64
C VAL A 136 -0.70 -8.04 -14.06
N SER A 137 -2.02 -8.07 -14.26
CA SER A 137 -2.74 -9.29 -14.69
C SER A 137 -2.31 -9.74 -16.09
N ALA A 138 -2.09 -8.79 -17.01
CA ALA A 138 -1.54 -9.09 -18.34
C ALA A 138 -0.16 -9.73 -18.25
N ARG A 139 0.72 -9.22 -17.41
CA ARG A 139 2.06 -9.78 -17.19
C ARG A 139 2.01 -11.22 -16.68
N VAL A 140 1.15 -11.49 -15.68
CA VAL A 140 1.01 -12.84 -15.11
C VAL A 140 0.54 -13.83 -16.15
N ILE A 141 -0.53 -13.51 -16.90
CA ILE A 141 -1.07 -14.43 -17.92
C ILE A 141 -0.07 -14.66 -19.06
N LEU A 142 0.65 -13.63 -19.50
CA LEU A 142 1.66 -13.77 -20.55
C LEU A 142 2.81 -14.69 -20.12
N ILE A 143 3.25 -14.65 -18.88
CA ILE A 143 4.30 -15.54 -18.37
C ILE A 143 3.80 -16.98 -18.36
N ILE A 144 2.58 -17.24 -17.87
CA ILE A 144 2.02 -18.60 -17.80
C ILE A 144 1.78 -19.16 -19.19
N SER A 145 1.24 -18.35 -20.12
CA SER A 145 1.01 -18.77 -21.51
C SER A 145 2.33 -19.01 -22.24
N LEU A 146 3.35 -18.19 -22.01
CA LEU A 146 4.67 -18.42 -22.59
C LEU A 146 5.26 -19.76 -22.12
N LEU A 147 5.09 -20.09 -20.83
CA LEU A 147 5.50 -21.38 -20.30
C LEU A 147 4.75 -22.53 -20.97
N HIS A 148 3.43 -22.40 -21.17
CA HIS A 148 2.63 -23.40 -21.88
C HIS A 148 3.10 -23.58 -23.33
N PHE A 149 3.32 -22.50 -24.07
CA PHE A 149 3.84 -22.58 -25.43
C PHE A 149 5.24 -23.19 -25.52
N LEU A 150 6.10 -22.93 -24.53
CA LEU A 150 7.41 -23.57 -24.43
C LEU A 150 7.27 -25.08 -24.21
N ILE A 151 6.33 -25.52 -23.37
CA ILE A 151 6.06 -26.95 -23.15
C ILE A 151 5.57 -27.61 -24.44
N ILE A 152 4.65 -26.97 -25.18
CA ILE A 152 4.21 -27.48 -26.49
C ILE A 152 5.39 -27.60 -27.45
N PHE A 153 6.22 -26.56 -27.55
CA PHE A 153 7.38 -26.55 -28.41
C PHE A 153 8.36 -27.69 -28.09
N LEU A 154 8.66 -27.89 -26.81
CA LEU A 154 9.53 -28.99 -26.35
C LEU A 154 8.91 -30.36 -26.62
N ALA A 155 7.60 -30.52 -26.41
CA ALA A 155 6.91 -31.77 -26.67
C ALA A 155 6.97 -32.15 -28.15
N ILE A 156 6.78 -31.18 -29.05
CA ILE A 156 6.92 -31.38 -30.53
C ILE A 156 8.36 -31.74 -30.87
N LEU A 157 9.34 -31.08 -30.28
CA LEU A 157 10.77 -31.32 -30.58
C LEU A 157 11.22 -32.73 -30.17
N ILE A 158 10.71 -33.24 -29.03
CA ILE A 158 11.13 -34.53 -28.46
C ILE A 158 10.36 -35.69 -29.07
N SER A 159 9.08 -35.54 -29.40
CA SER A 159 8.17 -36.67 -29.65
C SER A 159 7.24 -36.42 -30.85
N TYR A 160 7.76 -35.94 -31.98
CA TYR A 160 6.93 -35.80 -33.20
C TYR A 160 6.85 -37.13 -33.96
N PRO A 161 5.63 -37.60 -34.40
CA PRO A 161 4.31 -37.01 -34.11
C PRO A 161 3.84 -37.26 -32.68
N LEU A 162 3.17 -36.25 -32.07
CA LEU A 162 2.61 -36.33 -30.73
C LEU A 162 1.56 -37.44 -30.64
N GLY A 163 1.63 -38.26 -29.62
CA GLY A 163 0.56 -39.22 -29.29
C GLY A 163 -0.77 -38.52 -28.98
N ASP A 164 -1.90 -39.19 -29.24
CA ASP A 164 -3.23 -38.62 -29.13
C ASP A 164 -3.51 -38.08 -27.72
N THR A 165 -3.08 -38.80 -26.70
CA THR A 165 -3.24 -38.36 -25.29
C THR A 165 -2.46 -37.09 -24.99
N THR A 166 -1.21 -37.00 -25.41
CA THR A 166 -0.36 -35.82 -25.23
C THR A 166 -0.93 -34.62 -25.97
N ARG A 167 -1.42 -34.85 -27.19
CA ARG A 167 -2.07 -33.80 -27.99
C ARG A 167 -3.34 -33.30 -27.31
N HIS A 168 -4.19 -34.17 -26.79
CA HIS A 168 -5.39 -33.79 -26.05
C HIS A 168 -5.08 -32.98 -24.79
N ILE A 169 -4.08 -33.41 -24.01
CA ILE A 169 -3.68 -32.68 -22.79
C ILE A 169 -3.15 -31.27 -23.15
N LEU A 170 -2.24 -31.14 -24.09
CA LEU A 170 -1.60 -29.87 -24.40
C LEU A 170 -2.54 -28.86 -25.08
N PHE A 171 -3.37 -29.32 -26.03
CA PHE A 171 -4.20 -28.39 -26.81
C PHE A 171 -5.62 -28.23 -26.31
N TYR A 172 -6.06 -29.09 -25.40
CA TYR A 172 -7.44 -29.07 -24.90
C TYR A 172 -7.55 -28.80 -23.40
N VAL A 173 -6.81 -29.54 -22.60
CA VAL A 173 -6.90 -29.45 -21.13
C VAL A 173 -6.04 -28.29 -20.59
N ALA A 174 -4.86 -28.06 -21.16
CA ALA A 174 -3.95 -27.03 -20.66
C ALA A 174 -4.46 -25.57 -20.87
N PRO A 175 -5.08 -25.18 -22.00
CA PRO A 175 -5.55 -23.80 -22.19
C PRO A 175 -6.47 -23.25 -21.09
N PRO A 176 -7.54 -23.93 -20.62
CA PRO A 176 -8.34 -23.43 -19.52
C PRO A 176 -7.55 -23.36 -18.22
N LEU A 177 -6.60 -24.29 -17.97
CA LEU A 177 -5.75 -24.28 -16.78
C LEU A 177 -4.80 -23.09 -16.77
N VAL A 178 -4.32 -22.61 -17.91
CA VAL A 178 -3.51 -21.39 -18.05
C VAL A 178 -4.29 -20.19 -17.49
N PHE A 179 -5.52 -19.99 -17.90
CA PHE A 179 -6.35 -18.87 -17.41
C PHE A 179 -6.75 -19.02 -15.96
N ILE A 180 -7.13 -20.23 -15.51
CA ILE A 180 -7.46 -20.49 -14.11
C ILE A 180 -6.24 -20.21 -13.22
N SER A 181 -5.06 -20.69 -13.62
CA SER A 181 -3.82 -20.41 -12.90
C SER A 181 -3.54 -18.90 -12.84
N GLY A 182 -3.74 -18.17 -13.93
CA GLY A 182 -3.61 -16.72 -13.97
C GLY A 182 -4.53 -16.02 -12.97
N ILE A 183 -5.79 -16.45 -12.85
CA ILE A 183 -6.74 -15.91 -11.85
C ILE A 183 -6.26 -16.20 -10.43
N LEU A 184 -5.81 -17.44 -10.16
CA LEU A 184 -5.34 -17.85 -8.84
C LEU A 184 -4.07 -17.11 -8.43
N PHE A 185 -3.07 -16.98 -9.31
CA PHE A 185 -1.84 -16.24 -9.03
C PHE A 185 -2.09 -14.77 -8.76
N ASN A 186 -2.97 -14.13 -9.53
CA ASN A 186 -3.36 -12.74 -9.26
C ASN A 186 -4.11 -12.59 -7.93
N GLN A 187 -5.00 -13.52 -7.61
CA GLN A 187 -5.72 -13.51 -6.32
C GLN A 187 -4.77 -13.70 -5.15
N PHE A 188 -3.80 -14.60 -5.29
CA PHE A 188 -2.75 -14.82 -4.29
C PHE A 188 -1.86 -13.57 -4.14
N GLY A 189 -1.51 -12.92 -5.25
CA GLY A 189 -0.77 -11.66 -5.24
C GLY A 189 -1.49 -10.55 -4.46
N ILE A 190 -2.79 -10.39 -4.67
CA ILE A 190 -3.63 -9.44 -3.90
C ILE A 190 -3.66 -9.80 -2.42
N PHE A 191 -3.82 -11.08 -2.09
CA PHE A 191 -3.80 -11.54 -0.71
C PHE A 191 -2.46 -11.25 -0.02
N TYR A 192 -1.35 -11.60 -0.68
CA TYR A 192 0.00 -11.35 -0.19
C TYR A 192 0.27 -9.86 -0.01
N PHE A 193 -0.11 -9.02 -1.00
CA PHE A 193 0.00 -7.57 -0.89
C PHE A 193 -0.76 -7.03 0.32
N ASN A 194 -2.01 -7.45 0.51
CA ASN A 194 -2.81 -7.04 1.67
C ASN A 194 -2.19 -7.49 3.00
N MET A 195 -1.59 -8.68 3.04
CA MET A 195 -0.90 -9.18 4.22
C MET A 195 0.32 -8.31 4.55
N VAL A 196 1.15 -8.01 3.56
CA VAL A 196 2.34 -7.15 3.73
C VAL A 196 1.94 -5.73 4.12
N MET A 197 0.93 -5.15 3.46
CA MET A 197 0.47 -3.79 3.73
C MET A 197 -0.21 -3.64 5.10
N ASN A 198 -0.87 -4.68 5.61
CA ASN A 198 -1.45 -4.65 6.96
C ASN A 198 -0.39 -4.56 8.07
N HIS A 199 0.85 -4.96 7.79
CA HIS A 199 1.98 -4.82 8.70
C HIS A 199 2.76 -3.51 8.50
N THR A 200 2.45 -2.74 7.46
CA THR A 200 3.15 -1.48 7.15
C THR A 200 2.50 -0.34 7.90
N VAL A 201 3.27 0.31 8.78
CA VAL A 201 2.83 1.53 9.48
C VAL A 201 2.99 2.72 8.53
N PHE A 202 1.93 3.50 8.38
CA PHE A 202 1.95 4.75 7.62
C PHE A 202 1.99 5.95 8.56
N VAL A 203 2.78 6.95 8.18
CA VAL A 203 2.86 8.26 8.84
C VAL A 203 2.16 9.29 7.94
N PRO A 204 1.33 10.19 8.48
CA PRO A 204 0.72 11.24 7.68
C PRO A 204 1.79 12.22 7.15
N ILE A 205 1.54 12.74 5.96
CA ILE A 205 2.22 13.91 5.41
C ILE A 205 1.30 15.09 5.65
N VAL A 206 1.84 16.16 6.24
CA VAL A 206 1.05 17.34 6.59
C VAL A 206 1.62 18.60 5.96
N ASN A 207 0.81 19.66 5.90
CA ASN A 207 1.29 20.99 5.60
C ASN A 207 1.75 21.69 6.90
N THR A 208 2.25 22.92 6.80
CA THR A 208 2.70 23.73 7.95
C THR A 208 1.57 24.08 8.93
N LYS A 209 0.30 23.92 8.53
CA LYS A 209 -0.88 24.15 9.37
C LYS A 209 -1.34 22.87 10.11
N GLY A 210 -0.76 21.71 9.77
CA GLY A 210 -1.15 20.41 10.34
C GLY A 210 -2.23 19.66 9.56
N ASP A 211 -2.70 20.18 8.40
CA ASP A 211 -3.69 19.48 7.59
C ASP A 211 -3.03 18.31 6.86
N VAL A 212 -3.67 17.13 6.87
CA VAL A 212 -3.16 15.93 6.21
C VAL A 212 -3.29 16.06 4.70
N THR A 213 -2.16 16.03 4.00
CA THR A 213 -2.08 16.10 2.53
C THR A 213 -1.81 14.75 1.88
N GLY A 214 -1.30 13.78 2.64
CA GLY A 214 -0.95 12.46 2.14
C GLY A 214 -0.52 11.50 3.24
N LYS A 215 0.08 10.39 2.83
CA LYS A 215 0.69 9.40 3.74
C LYS A 215 1.97 8.84 3.14
N ALA A 216 2.93 8.50 3.98
CA ALA A 216 4.18 7.85 3.63
C ALA A 216 4.41 6.60 4.47
N ILE A 217 5.26 5.70 4.01
CA ILE A 217 5.65 4.50 4.78
C ILE A 217 6.59 4.92 5.90
N ALA A 218 6.28 4.52 7.13
CA ALA A 218 7.04 4.93 8.31
C ALA A 218 8.54 4.59 8.23
N SER A 219 8.90 3.40 7.72
CA SER A 219 10.29 2.97 7.58
C SER A 219 11.13 3.83 6.62
N GLU A 220 10.51 4.42 5.61
CA GLU A 220 11.18 5.32 4.66
C GLU A 220 11.29 6.73 5.22
N THR A 221 10.25 7.17 5.93
CA THR A 221 10.13 8.53 6.47
C THR A 221 11.03 8.77 7.69
N ILE A 222 11.14 7.78 8.59
CA ILE A 222 11.86 7.91 9.86
C ILE A 222 13.38 7.99 9.65
N ASN A 223 13.90 7.35 8.62
CA ASN A 223 15.32 7.13 8.42
C ASN A 223 15.99 8.14 7.49
N ARG A 224 15.26 9.04 6.85
CA ARG A 224 15.80 10.02 5.89
C ARG A 224 15.10 11.37 6.01
N LYS A 225 15.82 12.46 5.75
CA LYS A 225 15.18 13.75 5.49
C LYS A 225 14.35 13.61 4.21
N ASN A 226 13.08 14.00 4.30
CA ASN A 226 12.16 14.02 3.17
C ASN A 226 11.78 15.46 2.85
N ASP A 227 11.35 15.70 1.61
CA ASP A 227 10.70 16.95 1.20
C ASP A 227 9.32 17.13 1.85
N TYR A 228 8.86 16.10 2.59
CA TYR A 228 7.56 16.09 3.26
C TYR A 228 7.70 16.46 4.72
N ILE A 229 6.70 17.18 5.22
CA ILE A 229 6.56 17.47 6.65
C ILE A 229 5.82 16.31 7.31
N ASN A 230 6.43 15.72 8.34
CA ASN A 230 5.81 14.64 9.10
C ASN A 230 5.50 15.09 10.53
N PRO A 231 4.29 14.78 11.06
CA PRO A 231 3.92 15.14 12.42
C PRO A 231 4.62 14.25 13.44
N VAL A 232 5.26 14.88 14.39
CA VAL A 232 5.97 14.24 15.49
C VAL A 232 5.41 14.76 16.81
N ILE A 233 5.14 13.85 17.74
CA ILE A 233 4.75 14.17 19.10
C ILE A 233 5.99 14.07 19.98
N ARG A 234 6.25 15.11 20.74
CA ARG A 234 7.30 15.18 21.77
C ARG A 234 6.66 15.44 23.11
N ILE A 235 7.05 14.68 24.14
CA ILE A 235 6.50 14.83 25.48
C ILE A 235 7.62 15.14 26.46
N ALA A 236 7.61 16.34 26.98
CA ALA A 236 8.51 16.79 28.03
C ALA A 236 7.99 16.31 29.39
N VAL A 237 8.74 15.43 30.03
CA VAL A 237 8.41 14.91 31.36
C VAL A 237 9.04 15.79 32.41
N ALA A 238 8.21 16.40 33.24
CA ALA A 238 8.63 17.28 34.33
C ALA A 238 8.27 16.66 35.69
N SER A 239 9.12 16.91 36.68
CA SER A 239 8.86 16.59 38.08
C SER A 239 9.52 17.62 38.97
N HIS A 240 8.78 18.17 39.95
CA HIS A 240 9.27 19.19 40.87
C HIS A 240 9.95 20.39 40.18
N GLY A 241 9.38 20.88 39.07
CA GLY A 241 9.94 22.00 38.31
C GLY A 241 11.22 21.68 37.54
N MET A 242 11.64 20.43 37.51
CA MET A 242 12.81 19.95 36.77
C MET A 242 12.37 19.12 35.54
N LEU A 243 13.18 19.12 34.50
CA LEU A 243 12.92 18.38 33.25
C LEU A 243 13.72 17.09 33.22
N PHE A 244 13.06 15.96 32.93
CA PHE A 244 13.74 14.68 32.76
C PHE A 244 14.30 14.54 31.36
N LEU A 245 15.62 14.43 31.25
CA LEU A 245 16.33 14.30 29.98
C LEU A 245 17.18 13.04 29.95
N LEU A 246 17.31 12.46 28.73
CA LEU A 246 18.01 11.21 28.49
C LEU A 246 18.95 11.34 27.28
N PRO A 247 20.15 10.71 27.31
CA PRO A 247 20.98 10.62 26.11
C PRO A 247 20.27 9.83 25.00
N ARG A 248 20.24 10.38 23.78
CA ARG A 248 19.68 9.68 22.63
C ARG A 248 20.48 8.40 22.34
N PRO A 249 19.80 7.28 22.01
CA PRO A 249 20.47 6.02 21.69
C PRO A 249 21.42 6.16 20.48
N GLN A 250 22.50 5.38 20.48
CA GLN A 250 23.45 5.35 19.35
C GLN A 250 22.82 4.87 18.04
N CYS A 251 21.73 4.11 18.11
CA CYS A 251 20.99 3.64 16.92
C CYS A 251 20.11 4.72 16.28
N ASN A 252 19.88 5.87 16.93
CA ASN A 252 19.13 6.94 16.31
C ASN A 252 19.91 7.52 15.12
N VAL A 253 19.17 7.80 14.04
CA VAL A 253 19.75 8.36 12.82
C VAL A 253 20.19 9.82 13.04
N PHE A 254 19.43 10.56 13.88
CA PHE A 254 19.64 11.99 14.11
C PHE A 254 20.24 12.25 15.49
N GLU A 255 21.26 13.10 15.54
CA GLU A 255 21.83 13.66 16.76
C GLU A 255 22.17 12.64 17.86
N LYS A 256 22.91 11.60 17.46
CA LYS A 256 23.36 10.51 18.35
C LYS A 256 24.07 11.05 19.58
N ASN A 257 23.83 10.41 20.73
CA ASN A 257 24.44 10.71 22.03
C ASN A 257 24.17 12.10 22.61
N LYS A 258 23.42 12.96 21.92
CA LYS A 258 22.97 14.22 22.49
C LYS A 258 21.86 13.99 23.53
N ILE A 259 21.79 14.85 24.52
CA ILE A 259 20.74 14.81 25.54
C ILE A 259 19.47 15.44 24.98
N ASP A 260 18.34 14.77 25.20
CA ASP A 260 17.05 15.18 24.68
C ASP A 260 15.89 14.75 25.59
N LEU A 261 14.66 15.11 25.19
CA LEU A 261 13.44 14.63 25.84
C LEU A 261 13.34 13.10 25.79
N LEU A 262 12.78 12.52 26.85
CA LEU A 262 12.60 11.07 26.96
C LEU A 262 11.69 10.51 25.86
N ILE A 263 10.64 11.24 25.49
CA ILE A 263 9.55 10.70 24.68
C ILE A 263 9.40 11.49 23.39
N GLU A 264 9.63 10.80 22.28
CA GLU A 264 9.42 11.30 20.92
C GLU A 264 8.82 10.17 20.06
N GLY A 265 7.85 10.47 19.22
CA GLY A 265 7.29 9.49 18.29
C GLY A 265 6.48 10.12 17.17
N TYR A 266 6.36 9.38 16.05
CA TYR A 266 5.56 9.81 14.92
C TYR A 266 4.07 9.52 15.15
N LEU A 267 3.23 10.43 14.67
CA LEU A 267 1.79 10.19 14.55
C LEU A 267 1.55 9.12 13.48
N ILE A 268 0.65 8.18 13.73
CA ILE A 268 0.27 7.15 12.75
C ILE A 268 -0.91 7.69 11.92
N TYR A 269 -0.93 7.36 10.63
CA TYR A 269 -2.01 7.78 9.73
C TYR A 269 -3.37 7.26 10.20
N GLY A 270 -4.31 8.17 10.38
CA GLY A 270 -5.66 7.88 10.89
C GLY A 270 -5.82 7.99 12.41
N GLU A 271 -4.76 8.26 13.18
CA GLU A 271 -4.85 8.62 14.59
C GLU A 271 -5.18 10.10 14.77
N THR A 272 -5.96 10.40 15.79
CA THR A 272 -6.06 11.77 16.29
C THR A 272 -4.80 12.14 17.08
N LEU A 273 -4.55 13.43 17.27
CA LEU A 273 -3.37 13.91 18.01
C LEU A 273 -3.35 13.34 19.44
N GLU A 274 -4.49 13.29 20.10
CA GLU A 274 -4.65 12.76 21.45
C GLU A 274 -4.39 11.25 21.52
N GLN A 275 -4.96 10.47 20.58
CA GLN A 275 -4.70 9.02 20.46
C GLN A 275 -3.21 8.72 20.25
N GLY A 276 -2.55 9.49 19.39
CA GLY A 276 -1.12 9.38 19.15
C GLY A 276 -0.29 9.70 20.39
N ALA A 277 -0.61 10.78 21.11
CA ALA A 277 0.08 11.17 22.34
C ALA A 277 -0.07 10.11 23.44
N HIS A 278 -1.27 9.59 23.65
CA HIS A 278 -1.53 8.51 24.61
C HIS A 278 -0.79 7.22 24.25
N ARG A 279 -0.78 6.84 22.96
CA ARG A 279 -0.05 5.65 22.50
C ARG A 279 1.45 5.77 22.75
N ILE A 280 2.05 6.90 22.37
CA ILE A 280 3.49 7.15 22.50
C ILE A 280 3.88 7.21 23.99
N LEU A 281 3.07 7.88 24.82
CA LEU A 281 3.29 7.92 26.26
C LEU A 281 3.25 6.53 26.87
N ARG A 282 2.21 5.72 26.60
CA ARG A 282 2.07 4.37 27.15
C ARG A 282 3.16 3.41 26.70
N GLN A 283 3.72 3.59 25.50
CA GLN A 283 4.83 2.78 25.02
C GLN A 283 6.11 3.00 25.82
N THR A 284 6.33 4.23 26.31
CA THR A 284 7.54 4.60 27.04
C THR A 284 7.33 4.54 28.56
N LEU A 285 6.21 5.06 29.04
CA LEU A 285 5.81 5.12 30.45
C LEU A 285 4.41 4.51 30.62
N PRO A 286 4.28 3.17 30.72
CA PRO A 286 2.97 2.50 30.78
C PRO A 286 2.10 2.93 31.96
N ASN A 287 2.71 3.27 33.07
CA ASN A 287 2.04 3.63 34.35
C ASN A 287 1.86 5.14 34.52
N ALA A 288 2.21 5.96 33.53
CA ALA A 288 2.06 7.41 33.65
C ALA A 288 0.58 7.82 33.63
N PRO A 289 0.17 8.75 34.49
CA PRO A 289 -1.21 9.26 34.52
C PRO A 289 -1.46 10.13 33.27
N LEU A 290 -2.50 9.78 32.51
CA LEU A 290 -2.86 10.48 31.26
C LEU A 290 -3.46 11.87 31.55
N ASP A 291 -4.09 12.06 32.70
CA ASP A 291 -4.76 13.32 33.09
C ASP A 291 -3.79 14.50 33.26
N TYR A 292 -2.51 14.23 33.42
CA TYR A 292 -1.45 15.23 33.51
C TYR A 292 -0.70 15.49 32.21
N LEU A 293 -1.18 14.89 31.11
CA LEU A 293 -0.64 15.13 29.78
C LEU A 293 -1.33 16.33 29.13
N HIS A 294 -0.59 17.40 28.87
CA HIS A 294 -1.16 18.63 28.32
C HIS A 294 -0.46 19.02 27.02
N PHE A 295 -1.25 19.32 25.99
CA PHE A 295 -0.76 19.94 24.76
C PHE A 295 -0.37 21.40 25.03
N ASN A 296 0.77 21.84 24.53
CA ASN A 296 1.26 23.21 24.75
C ASN A 296 1.37 24.01 23.44
N LEU A 297 2.11 23.50 22.46
CA LEU A 297 2.33 24.23 21.22
C LEU A 297 2.62 23.31 20.03
N MET A 298 2.42 23.84 18.84
CA MET A 298 2.79 23.23 17.57
C MET A 298 3.77 24.16 16.86
N TYR A 299 4.85 23.58 16.32
CA TYR A 299 5.81 24.34 15.54
C TYR A 299 6.43 23.51 14.43
N HIS A 300 6.86 24.18 13.36
CA HIS A 300 7.59 23.55 12.27
C HIS A 300 9.09 23.58 12.58
N PHE A 301 9.72 22.42 12.53
CA PHE A 301 11.15 22.27 12.75
C PHE A 301 11.79 21.62 11.53
N GLU A 302 12.76 22.32 10.94
CA GLU A 302 13.54 21.85 9.81
C GLU A 302 15.02 22.09 10.01
N ASN A 303 15.83 21.07 9.73
CA ASN A 303 17.28 21.15 9.65
C ASN A 303 17.80 20.25 8.52
N GLU A 304 19.11 20.08 8.38
CA GLU A 304 19.70 19.22 7.34
C GLU A 304 19.25 17.76 7.42
N ALA A 305 18.86 17.28 8.59
CA ALA A 305 18.54 15.88 8.86
C ALA A 305 17.05 15.59 8.90
N THR A 306 16.17 16.57 9.14
CA THR A 306 14.74 16.32 9.37
C THR A 306 13.86 17.50 8.99
N ASN A 307 12.61 17.20 8.59
CA ASN A 307 11.57 18.16 8.30
C ASN A 307 10.28 17.68 9.03
N ARG A 308 9.89 18.37 10.11
CA ARG A 308 8.87 17.89 11.05
C ARG A 308 7.90 19.00 11.46
N LEU A 309 6.65 18.63 11.65
CA LEU A 309 5.69 19.42 12.42
C LEU A 309 5.62 18.83 13.82
N VAL A 310 6.16 19.54 14.79
CA VAL A 310 6.26 19.06 16.18
C VAL A 310 5.06 19.50 16.98
N TYR A 311 4.44 18.55 17.67
CA TYR A 311 3.40 18.77 18.68
C TYR A 311 4.03 18.50 20.04
N LEU A 312 4.27 19.58 20.79
CA LEU A 312 4.91 19.53 22.12
C LEU A 312 3.86 19.40 23.21
N PHE A 313 4.00 18.33 23.99
CA PHE A 313 3.22 18.08 25.20
C PHE A 313 4.13 18.17 26.43
N THR A 314 3.53 18.43 27.57
CA THR A 314 4.17 18.27 28.88
C THR A 314 3.41 17.27 29.73
N LEU A 315 4.14 16.46 30.49
CA LEU A 315 3.64 15.54 31.49
C LEU A 315 4.22 15.89 32.86
N ASP A 316 3.39 16.31 33.76
CA ASP A 316 3.80 16.63 35.14
C ASP A 316 3.65 15.42 36.06
N LEU A 317 4.75 14.89 36.56
CA LEU A 317 4.76 13.78 37.50
C LEU A 317 4.85 14.29 38.94
N LYS A 318 3.95 13.81 39.78
CA LYS A 318 4.02 14.05 41.25
C LYS A 318 5.02 13.12 41.94
N ASP A 319 5.21 11.92 41.35
CA ASP A 319 6.11 10.89 41.83
C ASP A 319 7.12 10.56 40.71
N ASP A 320 8.40 10.78 41.00
CA ASP A 320 9.50 10.51 40.08
C ASP A 320 10.01 9.06 40.15
N SER A 321 9.44 8.22 41.03
CA SER A 321 9.78 6.80 41.11
C SER A 321 9.56 6.06 39.78
N ILE A 322 8.61 6.51 38.97
CA ILE A 322 8.33 6.00 37.63
C ILE A 322 9.55 6.18 36.67
N LEU A 323 10.37 7.22 36.93
CA LEU A 323 11.57 7.53 36.13
C LEU A 323 12.79 6.70 36.56
N CYS A 324 12.74 6.05 37.73
CA CYS A 324 13.82 5.21 38.27
C CYS A 324 13.89 3.83 37.58
N ASN A 325 13.48 3.71 36.33
CA ASN A 325 13.49 2.43 35.59
C ASN A 325 14.88 2.17 34.97
N LYS A 326 15.30 0.90 35.01
CA LYS A 326 16.55 0.43 34.39
C LYS A 326 16.63 0.73 32.88
N ASN A 327 15.49 0.92 32.24
CA ASN A 327 15.41 1.25 30.81
C ASN A 327 15.86 2.68 30.48
N PHE A 328 15.88 3.61 31.48
CA PHE A 328 16.25 5.01 31.32
C PHE A 328 17.70 5.27 31.74
N LYS A 329 18.59 4.38 31.35
CA LYS A 329 20.02 4.42 31.69
C LYS A 329 20.66 5.73 31.23
N GLY A 330 21.18 6.50 32.18
CA GLY A 330 21.79 7.81 31.94
C GLY A 330 20.80 8.98 31.95
N GLY A 331 19.50 8.73 32.14
CA GLY A 331 18.49 9.77 32.33
C GLY A 331 18.60 10.40 33.70
N LYS A 332 18.33 11.70 33.80
CA LYS A 332 18.29 12.45 35.05
C LYS A 332 17.40 13.69 34.95
N LEU A 333 16.96 14.16 36.10
CA LEU A 333 16.26 15.43 36.23
C LEU A 333 17.27 16.59 36.16
N TRP A 334 16.95 17.57 35.32
CA TRP A 334 17.73 18.78 35.10
C TRP A 334 16.94 20.01 35.51
N THR A 335 17.58 20.92 36.22
CA THR A 335 17.00 22.26 36.46
C THR A 335 17.19 23.11 35.17
N PHE A 336 16.27 24.05 34.94
CA PHE A 336 16.38 24.96 33.79
C PHE A 336 17.69 25.77 33.81
N ARG A 337 18.18 26.13 34.98
CA ARG A 337 19.49 26.77 35.14
C ARG A 337 20.64 25.90 34.65
N GLN A 338 20.62 24.59 34.92
CA GLN A 338 21.64 23.66 34.42
C GLN A 338 21.56 23.49 32.88
N ILE A 339 20.33 23.44 32.32
CA ILE A 339 20.13 23.37 30.89
C ILE A 339 20.65 24.65 30.23
N GLY A 340 20.22 25.83 30.72
CA GLY A 340 20.62 27.13 30.17
C GLY A 340 22.13 27.33 30.12
N HIS A 341 22.87 26.85 31.15
CA HIS A 341 24.34 26.92 31.18
C HIS A 341 25.05 26.08 30.09
N ASN A 342 24.35 25.08 29.53
CA ASN A 342 24.89 24.15 28.54
C ASN A 342 24.29 24.33 27.15
N LEU A 343 23.41 25.32 26.93
CA LEU A 343 22.87 25.66 25.60
C LEU A 343 24.01 26.12 24.65
N GLY A 344 23.88 25.78 23.38
CA GLY A 344 24.83 26.16 22.35
C GLY A 344 26.18 25.44 22.40
N ARG A 345 26.40 24.53 23.34
CA ARG A 345 27.64 23.75 23.49
C ARG A 345 27.63 22.41 22.79
N ASN A 346 26.71 22.20 21.86
CA ASN A 346 26.50 20.94 21.14
C ASN A 346 26.20 19.72 22.06
N PHE A 347 25.69 19.97 23.26
CA PHE A 347 25.40 18.96 24.26
C PHE A 347 23.96 18.44 24.17
N PHE A 348 23.02 19.34 23.88
CA PHE A 348 21.61 19.02 23.71
C PHE A 348 21.26 18.81 22.23
N SER A 349 20.11 18.16 21.97
CA SER A 349 19.55 18.10 20.64
C SER A 349 19.09 19.49 20.18
N SER A 350 19.17 19.76 18.89
CA SER A 350 18.72 21.05 18.33
C SER A 350 17.23 21.29 18.55
N CYS A 351 16.40 20.22 18.60
CA CYS A 351 15.01 20.34 18.99
C CYS A 351 14.83 20.82 20.43
N LEU A 352 15.57 20.24 21.39
CA LEU A 352 15.49 20.64 22.79
C LEU A 352 15.99 22.08 23.00
N GLU A 353 17.06 22.48 22.32
CA GLU A 353 17.55 23.87 22.38
C GLU A 353 16.49 24.86 21.87
N TYR A 354 15.77 24.49 20.79
CA TYR A 354 14.66 25.29 20.25
C TYR A 354 13.47 25.37 21.24
N GLU A 355 13.16 24.26 21.91
CA GLU A 355 12.01 24.15 22.83
C GLU A 355 12.29 24.78 24.22
N PHE A 356 13.54 25.05 24.56
CA PHE A 356 13.99 25.40 25.91
C PHE A 356 13.23 26.57 26.53
N GLU A 357 13.15 27.71 25.86
CA GLU A 357 12.49 28.92 26.38
C GLU A 357 10.99 28.67 26.60
N HIS A 358 10.34 27.94 25.71
CA HIS A 358 8.93 27.60 25.83
C HIS A 358 8.68 26.64 27.00
N LEU A 359 9.52 25.61 27.16
CA LEU A 359 9.40 24.66 28.26
C LEU A 359 9.65 25.33 29.62
N GLU A 360 10.66 26.19 29.71
CA GLU A 360 10.95 26.97 30.93
C GLU A 360 9.75 27.81 31.31
N ALA A 361 9.19 28.59 30.40
CA ALA A 361 8.05 29.45 30.66
C ALA A 361 6.81 28.65 31.09
N ILE A 362 6.52 27.52 30.40
CA ILE A 362 5.36 26.69 30.73
C ILE A 362 5.49 26.06 32.10
N ILE A 363 6.63 25.41 32.38
CA ILE A 363 6.82 24.68 33.64
C ILE A 363 6.93 25.62 34.80
N TYR A 364 7.64 26.75 34.67
CA TYR A 364 7.73 27.77 35.70
C TYR A 364 6.34 28.35 36.04
N THR A 365 5.53 28.67 35.05
CA THR A 365 4.18 29.19 35.25
C THR A 365 3.31 28.19 36.02
N ARG A 366 3.37 26.90 35.64
CA ARG A 366 2.59 25.85 36.32
C ARG A 366 3.01 25.65 37.77
N GLU A 367 4.31 25.60 38.04
CA GLU A 367 4.78 25.49 39.44
C GLU A 367 4.29 26.66 40.31
N LYS A 368 4.36 27.88 39.78
CA LYS A 368 3.87 29.08 40.51
C LYS A 368 2.39 29.01 40.84
N TYR A 369 1.56 28.41 39.99
CA TYR A 369 0.11 28.28 40.26
C TYR A 369 -0.27 27.01 41.04
N LYS A 370 0.64 26.04 41.22
CA LYS A 370 0.43 24.92 42.16
C LYS A 370 0.63 25.31 43.62
N GLU A 371 1.45 26.33 43.89
CA GLU A 371 1.74 26.85 45.24
C GLU A 371 0.69 27.86 45.74
N SER A 372 -0.24 28.26 44.85
CA SER A 372 -1.35 29.16 45.20
C SER A 372 -2.66 28.36 45.35
#